data_e732c209b7fcc8415909fddd35cd9b96
#
_entry.id   e732c209b7fcc8415909fddd35cd9b96
#
_cell.length_a   1.000
_cell.length_b   1.000
_cell.length_c   1.000
_cell.angle_alpha   90.00
_cell.angle_beta   90.00
_cell.angle_gamma   90.00
#
_symmetry.space_group_name_H-M   'P 1'
#
loop_
_entity.id
_entity.type
_entity.pdbx_description
1 polymer ?
#
loop_
_entity_poly.entity_id
_entity_poly.type
_entity_poly.pdbx_seq_one_letter_code
_entity_poly.pdbx_strand_id
1 'polypeptide(L)'
;LNWKIGSMSIVACGTSYHAGLVGKYIIEQLTAIPVSVSYSSEFRYAAPVQGVGGLLSSRPLVILISQSGETADTLAAARSAKQQGCHTIAICNVPGSRITREVDGVIITKSGQEIGVAATKTFMTQMQALYVLAVNLAFNSGSLDHPQSKLWESEIRKIPSKVSQVLNNCESIKALVPHLVKSKSVFFIGRNINYPLALEGALKLKEISYIHAEGYPAGELKHGPLALLSKDTPVVAIAVQDHTYSKLISNIEEISARKAPVITVAQKGDQLVPKISDHFFELPDIDPVLSPFPVAAFLQLLSYYVAHELGTEIDKPRNLAKSVTVE
;
A
#
# COMPACT_ATOMS: atom_id res chain seq x y z
N LEU A 1 -17.99 9.29 15.68
CA LEU A 1 -18.21 10.35 14.69
C LEU A 1 -19.73 10.44 14.43
N ASN A 2 -20.40 11.47 14.98
CA ASN A 2 -21.86 11.66 14.84
C ASN A 2 -22.23 12.48 13.58
N TRP A 3 -21.43 12.45 12.53
CA TRP A 3 -21.61 13.26 11.32
C TRP A 3 -21.69 12.35 10.08
N LYS A 4 -22.57 12.70 9.18
CA LYS A 4 -22.66 12.02 7.88
C LYS A 4 -21.46 12.45 7.03
N ILE A 5 -20.57 11.50 6.73
CA ILE A 5 -19.44 11.71 5.84
C ILE A 5 -19.95 11.47 4.42
N GLY A 6 -19.93 12.51 3.58
CA GLY A 6 -20.34 12.41 2.18
C GLY A 6 -19.22 12.01 1.23
N SER A 7 -17.97 12.38 1.56
CA SER A 7 -16.77 12.04 0.79
C SER A 7 -15.54 12.05 1.68
N MET A 8 -14.51 11.34 1.28
CA MET A 8 -13.21 11.32 1.96
C MET A 8 -12.08 11.63 0.99
N SER A 9 -11.04 12.27 1.53
CA SER A 9 -9.75 12.41 0.85
C SER A 9 -8.65 11.86 1.75
N ILE A 10 -7.81 10.98 1.24
CA ILE A 10 -6.60 10.52 1.94
C ILE A 10 -5.41 11.24 1.32
N VAL A 11 -4.57 11.86 2.16
CA VAL A 11 -3.47 12.70 1.71
C VAL A 11 -2.18 12.26 2.40
N ALA A 12 -1.17 11.92 1.62
CA ALA A 12 0.09 11.38 2.14
C ALA A 12 1.24 11.48 1.13
N CYS A 13 2.45 11.12 1.55
CA CYS A 13 3.64 11.02 0.72
C CYS A 13 4.18 9.57 0.71
N GLY A 14 4.82 9.15 -0.39
CA GLY A 14 5.59 7.91 -0.49
C GLY A 14 4.83 6.66 -0.03
N THR A 15 5.44 5.86 0.83
CA THR A 15 4.85 4.64 1.41
C THR A 15 3.49 4.89 2.07
N SER A 16 3.33 6.04 2.76
CA SER A 16 2.04 6.41 3.37
C SER A 16 0.95 6.68 2.34
N TYR A 17 1.31 7.19 1.15
CA TYR A 17 0.39 7.33 0.02
C TYR A 17 -0.08 5.96 -0.49
N HIS A 18 0.83 4.97 -0.59
CA HIS A 18 0.47 3.60 -0.97
C HIS A 18 -0.45 2.94 0.08
N ALA A 19 -0.21 3.18 1.38
CA ALA A 19 -1.14 2.76 2.43
C ALA A 19 -2.52 3.42 2.26
N GLY A 20 -2.55 4.70 1.91
CA GLY A 20 -3.77 5.43 1.59
C GLY A 20 -4.55 4.84 0.41
N LEU A 21 -3.84 4.41 -0.64
CA LEU A 21 -4.46 3.72 -1.78
C LEU A 21 -5.10 2.38 -1.36
N VAL A 22 -4.44 1.59 -0.51
CA VAL A 22 -5.06 0.36 0.06
C VAL A 22 -6.29 0.74 0.88
N GLY A 23 -6.17 1.78 1.72
CA GLY A 23 -7.28 2.30 2.53
C GLY A 23 -8.49 2.74 1.72
N LYS A 24 -8.27 3.36 0.54
CA LYS A 24 -9.34 3.70 -0.38
C LYS A 24 -10.18 2.48 -0.72
N TYR A 25 -9.54 1.39 -1.17
CA TYR A 25 -10.28 0.18 -1.60
C TYR A 25 -11.13 -0.40 -0.48
N ILE A 26 -10.58 -0.54 0.73
CA ILE A 26 -11.33 -1.13 1.85
C ILE A 26 -12.45 -0.21 2.37
N ILE A 27 -12.22 1.11 2.42
CA ILE A 27 -13.25 2.06 2.86
C ILE A 27 -14.41 2.07 1.85
N GLU A 28 -14.12 2.22 0.55
CA GLU A 28 -15.15 2.21 -0.48
C GLU A 28 -15.95 0.91 -0.50
N GLN A 29 -15.27 -0.24 -0.33
CA GLN A 29 -15.91 -1.56 -0.30
C GLN A 29 -16.88 -1.72 0.88
N LEU A 30 -16.52 -1.23 2.06
CA LEU A 30 -17.32 -1.45 3.27
C LEU A 30 -18.37 -0.36 3.51
N THR A 31 -18.15 0.86 3.02
CA THR A 31 -18.98 2.02 3.36
C THR A 31 -19.72 2.63 2.18
N ALA A 32 -19.34 2.29 0.94
CA ALA A 32 -19.75 2.96 -0.29
C ALA A 32 -19.47 4.49 -0.30
N ILE A 33 -18.66 5.01 0.63
CA ILE A 33 -18.25 6.41 0.65
C ILE A 33 -17.12 6.60 -0.37
N PRO A 34 -17.25 7.53 -1.35
CA PRO A 34 -16.19 7.76 -2.33
C PRO A 34 -14.94 8.33 -1.66
N VAL A 35 -13.79 7.76 -2.00
CA VAL A 35 -12.48 8.13 -1.45
C VAL A 35 -11.54 8.56 -2.56
N SER A 36 -11.03 9.79 -2.50
CA SER A 36 -9.89 10.24 -3.29
C SER A 36 -8.59 10.04 -2.53
N VAL A 37 -7.49 9.81 -3.27
CA VAL A 37 -6.15 9.75 -2.66
C VAL A 37 -5.23 10.68 -3.43
N SER A 38 -4.51 11.55 -2.72
CA SER A 38 -3.65 12.57 -3.31
C SER A 38 -2.27 12.59 -2.66
N TYR A 39 -1.24 12.93 -3.42
CA TYR A 39 0.04 13.29 -2.85
C TYR A 39 -0.09 14.58 -2.03
N SER A 40 0.58 14.65 -0.87
CA SER A 40 0.54 15.82 -0.01
C SER A 40 1.08 17.07 -0.71
N SER A 41 2.11 16.92 -1.55
CA SER A 41 2.70 17.99 -2.34
C SER A 41 1.70 18.63 -3.32
N GLU A 42 0.77 17.84 -3.85
CA GLU A 42 -0.17 18.28 -4.89
C GLU A 42 -1.51 18.76 -4.32
N PHE A 43 -1.89 18.27 -3.13
CA PHE A 43 -3.22 18.48 -2.55
C PHE A 43 -3.61 19.96 -2.45
N ARG A 44 -2.68 20.83 -2.05
CA ARG A 44 -2.96 22.26 -1.87
C ARG A 44 -3.16 23.03 -3.18
N TYR A 45 -2.72 22.46 -4.31
CA TYR A 45 -2.87 23.06 -5.64
C TYR A 45 -4.06 22.50 -6.41
N ALA A 46 -4.66 21.41 -5.90
CA ALA A 46 -5.87 20.83 -6.48
C ALA A 46 -7.10 21.72 -6.21
N ALA A 47 -8.16 21.47 -6.97
CA ALA A 47 -9.45 22.09 -6.70
C ALA A 47 -9.91 21.78 -5.26
N PRO A 48 -10.62 22.72 -4.60
CA PRO A 48 -11.12 22.50 -3.26
C PRO A 48 -11.91 21.20 -3.12
N VAL A 49 -11.75 20.52 -1.98
CA VAL A 49 -12.48 19.28 -1.68
C VAL A 49 -13.97 19.62 -1.56
N GLN A 50 -14.75 19.20 -2.55
CA GLN A 50 -16.19 19.47 -2.56
C GLN A 50 -16.95 18.31 -1.91
N GLY A 51 -17.95 18.65 -1.08
CA GLY A 51 -18.95 17.68 -0.63
C GLY A 51 -19.79 17.21 -1.81
N VAL A 52 -20.04 15.91 -1.91
CA VAL A 52 -20.90 15.35 -2.96
C VAL A 52 -22.34 15.85 -2.76
N GLY A 53 -22.92 16.47 -3.79
CA GLY A 53 -24.37 16.69 -3.87
C GLY A 53 -24.91 18.01 -3.41
N GLY A 54 -24.11 19.07 -3.24
CA GLY A 54 -24.66 20.42 -2.96
C GLY A 54 -25.44 20.55 -1.63
N LEU A 55 -25.52 19.51 -0.83
CA LEU A 55 -26.10 19.53 0.50
C LEU A 55 -25.08 20.15 1.47
N LEU A 56 -25.35 21.34 1.92
CA LEU A 56 -24.62 22.12 2.94
C LEU A 56 -24.40 21.39 4.29
N SER A 57 -24.77 20.10 4.41
CA SER A 57 -24.85 19.38 5.69
C SER A 57 -23.73 18.35 5.93
N SER A 58 -22.87 18.01 4.97
CA SER A 58 -21.77 17.08 5.19
C SER A 58 -20.41 17.70 4.83
N ARG A 59 -19.62 18.01 5.85
CA ARG A 59 -18.23 18.44 5.64
C ARG A 59 -17.40 17.25 5.17
N PRO A 60 -16.54 17.40 4.13
CA PRO A 60 -15.62 16.35 3.71
C PRO A 60 -14.67 15.97 4.85
N LEU A 61 -14.27 14.69 4.90
CA LEU A 61 -13.23 14.22 5.80
C LEU A 61 -11.92 14.11 5.05
N VAL A 62 -10.86 14.72 5.57
CA VAL A 62 -9.49 14.57 5.07
C VAL A 62 -8.67 13.76 6.07
N ILE A 63 -8.15 12.62 5.62
CA ILE A 63 -7.28 11.74 6.40
C ILE A 63 -5.85 11.99 5.95
N LEU A 64 -5.01 12.47 6.87
CA LEU A 64 -3.60 12.73 6.60
C LEU A 64 -2.75 11.61 7.20
N ILE A 65 -1.89 10.99 6.39
CA ILE A 65 -1.05 9.89 6.87
C ILE A 65 0.42 10.30 6.85
N SER A 66 1.07 10.23 8.01
CA SER A 66 2.51 10.52 8.14
C SER A 66 3.10 9.70 9.28
N GLN A 67 4.17 8.94 8.99
CA GLN A 67 4.86 8.16 10.02
C GLN A 67 5.42 9.07 11.13
N SER A 68 6.17 10.11 10.76
CA SER A 68 6.81 11.04 11.71
C SER A 68 5.85 12.11 12.26
N GLY A 69 4.83 12.47 11.47
CA GLY A 69 3.98 13.61 11.75
C GLY A 69 4.67 14.97 11.57
N GLU A 70 5.86 15.00 10.94
CA GLU A 70 6.68 16.19 10.70
C GLU A 70 6.90 16.49 9.21
N THR A 71 6.31 15.70 8.30
CA THR A 71 6.44 15.87 6.85
C THR A 71 5.87 17.22 6.42
N ALA A 72 6.70 18.10 5.84
CA ALA A 72 6.34 19.48 5.52
C ALA A 72 5.10 19.56 4.62
N ASP A 73 5.08 18.86 3.50
CA ASP A 73 3.93 18.83 2.59
C ASP A 73 2.65 18.32 3.26
N THR A 74 2.75 17.31 4.14
CA THR A 74 1.56 16.76 4.82
C THR A 74 1.00 17.77 5.85
N LEU A 75 1.86 18.52 6.51
CA LEU A 75 1.46 19.62 7.38
C LEU A 75 0.80 20.77 6.60
N ALA A 76 1.37 21.13 5.45
CA ALA A 76 0.78 22.14 4.57
C ALA A 76 -0.60 21.70 4.05
N ALA A 77 -0.74 20.44 3.66
CA ALA A 77 -2.02 19.85 3.26
C ALA A 77 -3.06 19.88 4.40
N ALA A 78 -2.65 19.59 5.65
CA ALA A 78 -3.53 19.66 6.82
C ALA A 78 -4.11 21.07 7.00
N ARG A 79 -3.25 22.10 6.92
CA ARG A 79 -3.67 23.49 7.02
C ARG A 79 -4.61 23.90 5.89
N SER A 80 -4.28 23.49 4.65
CA SER A 80 -5.14 23.75 3.49
C SER A 80 -6.52 23.09 3.65
N ALA A 81 -6.59 21.85 4.10
CA ALA A 81 -7.86 21.16 4.37
C ALA A 81 -8.71 21.89 5.42
N LYS A 82 -8.09 22.36 6.51
CA LYS A 82 -8.79 23.15 7.53
C LYS A 82 -9.30 24.49 7.01
N GLN A 83 -8.51 25.19 6.22
CA GLN A 83 -8.93 26.46 5.58
C GLN A 83 -10.12 26.25 4.65
N GLN A 84 -10.22 25.09 4.01
CA GLN A 84 -11.36 24.68 3.19
C GLN A 84 -12.58 24.22 4.02
N GLY A 85 -12.50 24.23 5.35
CA GLY A 85 -13.59 23.82 6.24
C GLY A 85 -13.79 22.31 6.36
N CYS A 86 -12.81 21.49 5.92
CA CYS A 86 -12.87 20.05 6.05
C CYS A 86 -12.66 19.60 7.50
N HIS A 87 -13.22 18.45 7.86
CA HIS A 87 -12.78 17.73 9.05
C HIS A 87 -11.47 17.01 8.77
N THR A 88 -10.56 17.00 9.74
CA THR A 88 -9.20 16.47 9.57
C THR A 88 -8.87 15.41 10.61
N ILE A 89 -8.34 14.26 10.15
CA ILE A 89 -7.81 13.21 11.03
C ILE A 89 -6.40 12.88 10.58
N ALA A 90 -5.45 12.72 11.51
CA ALA A 90 -4.14 12.21 11.22
C ALA A 90 -4.00 10.74 11.65
N ILE A 91 -3.40 9.93 10.79
CA ILE A 91 -2.84 8.62 11.14
C ILE A 91 -1.33 8.79 11.26
N CYS A 92 -0.80 8.68 12.48
CA CYS A 92 0.58 9.02 12.79
C CYS A 92 1.19 8.01 13.79
N ASN A 93 2.51 7.81 13.73
CA ASN A 93 3.18 6.91 14.68
C ASN A 93 3.78 7.62 15.88
N VAL A 94 4.06 8.93 15.79
CA VAL A 94 4.75 9.70 16.83
C VAL A 94 3.73 10.56 17.60
N PRO A 95 3.42 10.21 18.86
CA PRO A 95 2.55 11.05 19.69
C PRO A 95 3.19 12.42 19.93
N GLY A 96 2.37 13.47 19.94
CA GLY A 96 2.82 14.84 20.18
C GLY A 96 3.58 15.48 19.03
N SER A 97 3.71 14.80 17.87
CA SER A 97 4.26 15.39 16.66
C SER A 97 3.41 16.57 16.16
N ARG A 98 3.97 17.36 15.26
CA ARG A 98 3.34 18.60 14.80
C ARG A 98 1.96 18.38 14.20
N ILE A 99 1.79 17.33 13.36
CA ILE A 99 0.50 17.04 12.74
C ILE A 99 -0.59 16.76 13.78
N THR A 100 -0.25 16.10 14.91
CA THR A 100 -1.21 15.74 15.96
C THR A 100 -1.82 16.97 16.66
N ARG A 101 -1.18 18.12 16.56
CA ARG A 101 -1.63 19.40 17.11
C ARG A 101 -2.38 20.26 16.08
N GLU A 102 -2.29 19.92 14.80
CA GLU A 102 -2.88 20.70 13.71
C GLU A 102 -4.21 20.13 13.19
N VAL A 103 -4.58 18.89 13.56
CA VAL A 103 -5.80 18.21 13.09
C VAL A 103 -6.87 18.09 14.18
N ASP A 104 -8.10 17.73 13.78
CA ASP A 104 -9.23 17.60 14.71
C ASP A 104 -9.26 16.25 15.45
N GLY A 105 -8.67 15.20 14.85
CA GLY A 105 -8.59 13.87 15.44
C GLY A 105 -7.29 13.17 15.09
N VAL A 106 -6.84 12.23 15.95
CA VAL A 106 -5.58 11.52 15.76
C VAL A 106 -5.75 10.03 16.03
N ILE A 107 -5.19 9.21 15.14
CA ILE A 107 -5.03 7.77 15.32
C ILE A 107 -3.53 7.48 15.42
N ILE A 108 -3.07 7.02 16.59
CA ILE A 108 -1.66 6.65 16.80
C ILE A 108 -1.49 5.16 16.48
N THR A 109 -0.58 4.85 15.55
CA THR A 109 -0.36 3.48 15.06
C THR A 109 0.41 2.58 16.02
N LYS A 110 1.17 3.16 16.96
CA LYS A 110 1.94 2.45 18.00
C LYS A 110 2.89 1.37 17.45
N SER A 111 3.46 1.56 16.27
CA SER A 111 4.39 0.59 15.66
C SER A 111 5.79 0.59 16.29
N GLY A 112 6.02 1.42 17.31
CA GLY A 112 7.34 1.63 17.89
C GLY A 112 8.24 2.47 16.98
N GLN A 113 9.51 2.63 17.38
CA GLN A 113 10.47 3.40 16.60
C GLN A 113 10.87 2.64 15.31
N GLU A 114 10.76 3.27 14.16
CA GLU A 114 11.26 2.77 12.88
C GLU A 114 12.59 3.44 12.55
N ILE A 115 13.67 2.66 12.52
CA ILE A 115 15.05 3.14 12.39
C ILE A 115 15.41 3.36 10.91
N GLY A 116 15.15 2.35 10.07
CA GLY A 116 15.46 2.39 8.66
C GLY A 116 14.70 3.51 7.93
N VAL A 117 15.32 4.11 6.92
CA VAL A 117 14.69 5.15 6.10
C VAL A 117 13.51 4.59 5.34
N ALA A 118 13.68 3.44 4.67
CA ALA A 118 12.61 2.72 4.00
C ALA A 118 11.58 2.21 5.02
N ALA A 119 10.34 2.67 4.90
CA ALA A 119 9.26 2.30 5.82
C ALA A 119 8.85 0.84 5.64
N THR A 120 8.69 0.09 6.73
CA THR A 120 8.25 -1.31 6.74
C THR A 120 7.08 -1.52 7.68
N LYS A 121 7.32 -1.63 9.00
CA LYS A 121 6.27 -1.87 9.99
C LYS A 121 5.27 -0.72 10.10
N THR A 122 5.70 0.52 9.83
CA THR A 122 4.78 1.66 9.84
C THR A 122 3.81 1.63 8.67
N PHE A 123 4.19 1.12 7.50
CA PHE A 123 3.28 0.82 6.41
C PHE A 123 2.18 -0.17 6.82
N MET A 124 2.58 -1.29 7.45
CA MET A 124 1.66 -2.29 7.96
C MET A 124 0.65 -1.70 8.95
N THR A 125 1.13 -0.92 9.90
CA THR A 125 0.26 -0.34 10.94
C THR A 125 -0.60 0.81 10.41
N GLN A 126 -0.18 1.53 9.37
CA GLN A 126 -1.01 2.50 8.66
C GLN A 126 -2.17 1.81 7.93
N MET A 127 -1.89 0.72 7.18
CA MET A 127 -2.94 -0.10 6.59
C MET A 127 -3.90 -0.63 7.66
N GLN A 128 -3.37 -1.19 8.75
CA GLN A 128 -4.21 -1.70 9.84
C GLN A 128 -5.12 -0.62 10.42
N ALA A 129 -4.61 0.60 10.64
CA ALA A 129 -5.41 1.72 11.12
C ALA A 129 -6.56 2.06 10.15
N LEU A 130 -6.30 2.01 8.84
CA LEU A 130 -7.31 2.25 7.81
C LEU A 130 -8.37 1.13 7.76
N TYR A 131 -7.97 -0.14 7.91
CA TYR A 131 -8.92 -1.26 8.01
C TYR A 131 -9.83 -1.14 9.23
N VAL A 132 -9.25 -0.87 10.40
CA VAL A 132 -10.02 -0.65 11.62
C VAL A 132 -10.97 0.54 11.47
N LEU A 133 -10.50 1.63 10.86
CA LEU A 133 -11.33 2.81 10.58
C LEU A 133 -12.48 2.46 9.62
N ALA A 134 -12.22 1.70 8.54
CA ALA A 134 -13.24 1.29 7.57
C ALA A 134 -14.34 0.45 8.22
N VAL A 135 -13.98 -0.54 9.05
CA VAL A 135 -14.95 -1.38 9.80
C VAL A 135 -15.79 -0.54 10.75
N ASN A 136 -15.15 0.39 11.50
CA ASN A 136 -15.86 1.28 12.41
C ASN A 136 -16.82 2.23 11.68
N LEU A 137 -16.40 2.79 10.54
CA LEU A 137 -17.26 3.64 9.72
C LEU A 137 -18.45 2.87 9.16
N ALA A 138 -18.23 1.67 8.64
CA ALA A 138 -19.27 0.82 8.10
C ALA A 138 -20.28 0.37 9.18
N PHE A 139 -19.80 0.06 10.37
CA PHE A 139 -20.67 -0.26 11.52
C PHE A 139 -21.50 0.96 11.93
N ASN A 140 -20.90 2.13 12.10
CA ASN A 140 -21.59 3.34 12.51
C ASN A 140 -22.57 3.89 11.45
N SER A 141 -22.32 3.63 10.17
CA SER A 141 -23.25 3.99 9.08
C SER A 141 -24.39 2.98 8.88
N GLY A 142 -24.34 1.83 9.55
CA GLY A 142 -25.28 0.72 9.36
C GLY A 142 -25.01 -0.14 8.12
N SER A 143 -23.87 0.06 7.44
CA SER A 143 -23.43 -0.79 6.31
C SER A 143 -22.98 -2.17 6.76
N LEU A 144 -22.51 -2.31 8.00
CA LEU A 144 -22.24 -3.59 8.68
C LEU A 144 -23.08 -3.70 9.94
N ASP A 145 -23.66 -4.87 10.16
CA ASP A 145 -24.29 -5.23 11.43
C ASP A 145 -23.27 -5.66 12.49
N HIS A 146 -23.74 -5.92 13.71
CA HIS A 146 -22.85 -6.31 14.82
C HIS A 146 -22.13 -7.66 14.57
N PRO A 147 -22.76 -8.74 14.11
CA PRO A 147 -22.09 -9.98 13.74
C PRO A 147 -21.01 -9.79 12.66
N GLN A 148 -21.31 -9.04 11.61
CA GLN A 148 -20.36 -8.74 10.51
C GLN A 148 -19.13 -7.95 11.00
N SER A 149 -19.35 -6.93 11.83
CA SER A 149 -18.26 -6.15 12.45
C SER A 149 -17.37 -7.03 13.32
N LYS A 150 -17.95 -7.95 14.12
CA LYS A 150 -17.20 -8.91 14.93
C LYS A 150 -16.40 -9.91 14.10
N LEU A 151 -16.95 -10.34 12.96
CA LEU A 151 -16.21 -11.19 12.02
C LEU A 151 -14.97 -10.46 11.49
N TRP A 152 -15.12 -9.20 11.03
CA TRP A 152 -14.00 -8.38 10.58
C TRP A 152 -12.93 -8.20 11.66
N GLU A 153 -13.33 -7.89 12.91
CA GLU A 153 -12.38 -7.80 14.04
C GLU A 153 -11.61 -9.11 14.22
N SER A 154 -12.28 -10.26 14.13
CA SER A 154 -11.66 -11.58 14.26
C SER A 154 -10.64 -11.84 13.15
N GLU A 155 -10.98 -11.53 11.90
CA GLU A 155 -10.08 -11.73 10.75
C GLU A 155 -8.86 -10.79 10.81
N ILE A 156 -9.06 -9.52 11.16
CA ILE A 156 -7.95 -8.57 11.36
C ILE A 156 -6.98 -9.06 12.45
N ARG A 157 -7.49 -9.68 13.54
CA ARG A 157 -6.64 -10.26 14.61
C ARG A 157 -5.77 -11.43 14.15
N LYS A 158 -6.08 -12.09 13.04
CA LYS A 158 -5.27 -13.17 12.45
C LYS A 158 -4.08 -12.66 11.64
N ILE A 159 -4.07 -11.40 11.21
CA ILE A 159 -3.02 -10.81 10.36
C ILE A 159 -1.61 -11.05 10.92
N PRO A 160 -1.29 -10.81 12.21
CA PRO A 160 0.05 -11.04 12.72
C PRO A 160 0.54 -12.48 12.51
N SER A 161 -0.32 -13.48 12.68
CA SER A 161 0.02 -14.88 12.43
C SER A 161 0.32 -15.15 10.95
N LYS A 162 -0.43 -14.52 10.03
CA LYS A 162 -0.20 -14.67 8.59
C LYS A 162 1.10 -13.98 8.14
N VAL A 163 1.39 -12.82 8.69
CA VAL A 163 2.69 -12.14 8.48
C VAL A 163 3.84 -12.99 9.03
N SER A 164 3.70 -13.56 10.23
CA SER A 164 4.72 -14.45 10.82
C SER A 164 5.01 -15.68 9.94
N GLN A 165 4.01 -16.24 9.26
CA GLN A 165 4.21 -17.34 8.33
C GLN A 165 5.09 -16.93 7.13
N VAL A 166 4.93 -15.71 6.60
CA VAL A 166 5.82 -15.19 5.55
C VAL A 166 7.23 -14.99 6.08
N LEU A 167 7.37 -14.39 7.28
CA LEU A 167 8.67 -14.16 7.92
C LEU A 167 9.43 -15.48 8.18
N ASN A 168 8.71 -16.55 8.50
CA ASN A 168 9.31 -17.88 8.74
C ASN A 168 9.66 -18.63 7.45
N ASN A 169 9.20 -18.16 6.27
CA ASN A 169 9.49 -18.76 4.96
C ASN A 169 10.55 -17.96 4.18
N CYS A 170 11.55 -17.43 4.87
CA CYS A 170 12.60 -16.59 4.27
C CYS A 170 13.40 -17.30 3.19
N GLU A 171 13.65 -18.61 3.32
CA GLU A 171 14.45 -19.36 2.34
C GLU A 171 13.80 -19.39 0.95
N SER A 172 12.46 -19.54 0.89
CA SER A 172 11.74 -19.45 -0.38
C SER A 172 11.85 -18.05 -1.01
N ILE A 173 11.94 -17.00 -0.21
CA ILE A 173 12.13 -15.62 -0.71
C ILE A 173 13.57 -15.42 -1.18
N LYS A 174 14.57 -15.90 -0.43
CA LYS A 174 15.99 -15.84 -0.82
C LYS A 174 16.25 -16.55 -2.15
N ALA A 175 15.56 -17.64 -2.42
CA ALA A 175 15.69 -18.37 -3.68
C ALA A 175 15.29 -17.53 -4.92
N LEU A 176 14.50 -16.47 -4.74
CA LEU A 176 14.08 -15.55 -5.80
C LEU A 176 15.13 -14.45 -6.09
N VAL A 177 15.99 -14.14 -5.13
CA VAL A 177 16.96 -13.03 -5.20
C VAL A 177 17.89 -13.09 -6.41
N PRO A 178 18.47 -14.25 -6.80
CA PRO A 178 19.37 -14.34 -7.95
C PRO A 178 18.73 -13.88 -9.28
N HIS A 179 17.40 -13.92 -9.38
CA HIS A 179 16.66 -13.52 -10.58
C HIS A 179 16.47 -11.99 -10.69
N LEU A 180 16.78 -11.24 -9.62
CA LEU A 180 16.61 -9.79 -9.55
C LEU A 180 17.92 -9.01 -9.48
N VAL A 181 18.94 -9.52 -8.80
CA VAL A 181 20.18 -8.79 -8.49
C VAL A 181 20.99 -8.34 -9.72
N LYS A 182 20.83 -9.03 -10.86
CA LYS A 182 21.52 -8.68 -12.11
C LYS A 182 20.70 -7.76 -13.01
N SER A 183 19.45 -7.47 -12.64
CA SER A 183 18.54 -6.71 -13.47
C SER A 183 18.80 -5.21 -13.34
N LYS A 184 18.73 -4.50 -14.46
CA LYS A 184 18.77 -3.02 -14.47
C LYS A 184 17.43 -2.40 -14.15
N SER A 185 16.35 -3.11 -14.47
CA SER A 185 14.97 -2.68 -14.25
C SER A 185 14.10 -3.86 -13.86
N VAL A 186 13.19 -3.66 -12.93
CA VAL A 186 12.21 -4.64 -12.44
C VAL A 186 10.82 -4.01 -12.45
N PHE A 187 9.84 -4.71 -12.98
CA PHE A 187 8.45 -4.26 -12.92
C PHE A 187 7.67 -5.02 -11.85
N PHE A 188 6.80 -4.28 -11.19
CA PHE A 188 5.85 -4.84 -10.23
C PHE A 188 4.45 -4.61 -10.77
N ILE A 189 3.61 -5.63 -10.76
CA ILE A 189 2.24 -5.50 -11.26
C ILE A 189 1.22 -6.06 -10.27
N GLY A 190 0.08 -5.40 -10.24
CA GLY A 190 -1.08 -5.82 -9.46
C GLY A 190 -2.36 -5.27 -10.07
N ARG A 191 -3.49 -5.74 -9.57
CA ARG A 191 -4.81 -5.21 -9.93
C ARG A 191 -5.57 -4.86 -8.67
N ASN A 192 -6.50 -3.88 -8.78
CA ASN A 192 -7.35 -3.47 -7.67
C ASN A 192 -6.53 -3.17 -6.41
N ILE A 193 -6.86 -3.72 -5.26
CA ILE A 193 -6.16 -3.54 -3.98
C ILE A 193 -4.70 -3.99 -4.01
N ASN A 194 -4.32 -4.84 -4.97
CA ASN A 194 -2.94 -5.31 -5.16
C ASN A 194 -2.07 -4.35 -5.99
N TYR A 195 -2.64 -3.37 -6.70
CA TYR A 195 -1.87 -2.35 -7.40
C TYR A 195 -1.06 -1.45 -6.45
N PRO A 196 -1.62 -0.91 -5.37
CA PRO A 196 -0.83 -0.20 -4.36
C PRO A 196 0.35 -1.01 -3.80
N LEU A 197 0.22 -2.33 -3.69
CA LEU A 197 1.30 -3.20 -3.24
C LEU A 197 2.41 -3.31 -4.31
N ALA A 198 2.05 -3.34 -5.58
CA ALA A 198 3.02 -3.27 -6.68
C ALA A 198 3.82 -1.95 -6.64
N LEU A 199 3.15 -0.82 -6.39
CA LEU A 199 3.82 0.47 -6.18
C LEU A 199 4.79 0.42 -4.98
N GLU A 200 4.34 -0.14 -3.86
CA GLU A 200 5.16 -0.24 -2.64
C GLU A 200 6.34 -1.17 -2.83
N GLY A 201 6.17 -2.33 -3.47
CA GLY A 201 7.27 -3.24 -3.79
C GLY A 201 8.33 -2.59 -4.67
N ALA A 202 7.90 -1.88 -5.71
CA ALA A 202 8.80 -1.10 -6.57
C ALA A 202 9.52 0.00 -5.79
N LEU A 203 8.83 0.70 -4.89
CA LEU A 203 9.43 1.72 -4.03
C LEU A 203 10.47 1.11 -3.10
N LYS A 204 10.15 0.04 -2.39
CA LYS A 204 11.11 -0.63 -1.47
C LYS A 204 12.34 -1.11 -2.22
N LEU A 205 12.18 -1.75 -3.37
CA LEU A 205 13.31 -2.24 -4.15
C LEU A 205 14.23 -1.09 -4.57
N LYS A 206 13.70 -0.03 -5.17
CA LYS A 206 14.53 1.11 -5.63
C LYS A 206 15.21 1.87 -4.49
N GLU A 207 14.55 2.02 -3.34
CA GLU A 207 15.11 2.75 -2.19
C GLU A 207 16.38 2.11 -1.65
N ILE A 208 16.41 0.78 -1.51
CA ILE A 208 17.47 0.09 -0.77
C ILE A 208 18.43 -0.71 -1.66
N SER A 209 18.03 -1.08 -2.88
CA SER A 209 18.89 -1.81 -3.82
C SER A 209 19.46 -0.95 -4.94
N TYR A 210 18.88 0.25 -5.18
CA TYR A 210 19.17 1.17 -6.28
C TYR A 210 18.88 0.59 -7.68
N ILE A 211 18.23 -0.57 -7.77
CA ILE A 211 17.69 -1.09 -9.02
C ILE A 211 16.50 -0.21 -9.43
N HIS A 212 16.46 0.21 -10.70
CA HIS A 212 15.27 0.89 -11.21
C HIS A 212 14.06 -0.04 -11.13
N ALA A 213 13.00 0.40 -10.47
CA ALA A 213 11.80 -0.40 -10.31
C ALA A 213 10.53 0.45 -10.45
N GLU A 214 9.53 -0.07 -11.14
CA GLU A 214 8.25 0.60 -11.36
C GLU A 214 7.07 -0.32 -11.06
N GLY A 215 6.02 0.26 -10.46
CA GLY A 215 4.76 -0.43 -10.20
C GLY A 215 3.68 0.00 -11.17
N TYR A 216 2.94 -0.97 -11.75
CA TYR A 216 1.87 -0.70 -12.71
C TYR A 216 0.57 -1.42 -12.34
N PRO A 217 -0.58 -0.83 -12.64
CA PRO A 217 -1.79 -1.62 -12.82
C PRO A 217 -1.56 -2.60 -13.98
N ALA A 218 -1.74 -3.88 -13.77
CA ALA A 218 -1.33 -4.88 -14.77
C ALA A 218 -1.96 -4.68 -16.16
N GLY A 219 -3.17 -4.11 -16.22
CA GLY A 219 -3.83 -3.78 -17.48
C GLY A 219 -3.14 -2.67 -18.27
N GLU A 220 -2.45 -1.74 -17.58
CA GLU A 220 -1.80 -0.59 -18.19
C GLU A 220 -0.46 -0.94 -18.86
N LEU A 221 0.05 -2.14 -18.67
CA LEU A 221 1.26 -2.59 -19.37
C LEU A 221 1.13 -2.47 -20.89
N LYS A 222 -0.07 -2.68 -21.44
CA LYS A 222 -0.37 -2.61 -22.87
C LYS A 222 -0.22 -1.21 -23.45
N HIS A 223 -0.25 -0.18 -22.60
CA HIS A 223 -0.26 1.23 -22.99
C HIS A 223 1.13 1.87 -22.91
N GLY A 224 2.17 1.08 -23.15
CA GLY A 224 3.56 1.54 -23.23
C GLY A 224 4.57 0.59 -22.59
N PRO A 225 4.45 0.26 -21.28
CA PRO A 225 5.48 -0.50 -20.54
C PRO A 225 5.86 -1.86 -21.15
N LEU A 226 4.96 -2.54 -21.86
CA LEU A 226 5.27 -3.80 -22.58
C LEU A 226 6.44 -3.66 -23.56
N ALA A 227 6.68 -2.45 -24.10
CA ALA A 227 7.81 -2.21 -25.01
C ALA A 227 9.18 -2.36 -24.32
N LEU A 228 9.24 -2.26 -22.99
CA LEU A 228 10.46 -2.37 -22.20
C LEU A 228 10.74 -3.80 -21.73
N LEU A 229 9.79 -4.73 -21.94
CA LEU A 229 9.95 -6.12 -21.50
C LEU A 229 10.91 -6.90 -22.40
N SER A 230 11.81 -7.59 -21.76
CA SER A 230 12.80 -8.47 -22.37
C SER A 230 13.18 -9.59 -21.39
N LYS A 231 14.00 -10.54 -21.85
CA LYS A 231 14.57 -11.58 -20.97
C LYS A 231 15.36 -11.04 -19.76
N ASP A 232 15.76 -9.76 -19.81
CA ASP A 232 16.57 -9.12 -18.77
C ASP A 232 15.71 -8.18 -17.89
N THR A 233 14.38 -8.18 -18.07
CA THR A 233 13.42 -7.32 -17.34
C THR A 233 12.44 -8.17 -16.53
N PRO A 234 12.81 -8.64 -15.34
CA PRO A 234 11.90 -9.43 -14.49
C PRO A 234 10.66 -8.65 -14.11
N VAL A 235 9.55 -9.36 -13.96
CA VAL A 235 8.27 -8.83 -13.50
C VAL A 235 7.83 -9.57 -12.25
N VAL A 236 7.54 -8.84 -11.18
CA VAL A 236 6.94 -9.37 -9.95
C VAL A 236 5.44 -9.14 -10.02
N ALA A 237 4.66 -10.21 -10.12
CA ALA A 237 3.20 -10.17 -10.24
C ALA A 237 2.51 -10.59 -8.94
N ILE A 238 1.50 -9.83 -8.51
CA ILE A 238 0.74 -10.10 -7.28
C ILE A 238 -0.59 -10.76 -7.67
N ALA A 239 -0.65 -12.09 -7.67
CA ALA A 239 -1.77 -12.92 -8.17
C ALA A 239 -2.61 -13.49 -7.02
N VAL A 240 -3.29 -12.60 -6.30
CA VAL A 240 -4.28 -13.01 -5.29
C VAL A 240 -5.59 -13.40 -5.97
N GLN A 241 -6.24 -14.48 -5.48
CA GLN A 241 -7.49 -15.02 -6.05
C GLN A 241 -8.70 -14.17 -5.67
N ASP A 242 -8.74 -12.91 -6.15
CA ASP A 242 -9.88 -12.01 -6.06
C ASP A 242 -10.66 -11.96 -7.40
N HIS A 243 -11.65 -11.08 -7.49
CA HIS A 243 -12.45 -10.87 -8.72
C HIS A 243 -11.64 -10.38 -9.93
N THR A 244 -10.38 -9.97 -9.76
CA THR A 244 -9.49 -9.52 -10.84
C THR A 244 -8.50 -10.60 -11.28
N TYR A 245 -8.45 -11.74 -10.58
CA TYR A 245 -7.46 -12.80 -10.75
C TYR A 245 -7.34 -13.29 -12.20
N SER A 246 -8.46 -13.64 -12.86
CA SER A 246 -8.44 -14.14 -14.24
C SER A 246 -7.82 -13.13 -15.22
N LYS A 247 -8.02 -11.85 -14.99
CA LYS A 247 -7.43 -10.78 -15.80
C LYS A 247 -5.94 -10.62 -15.55
N LEU A 248 -5.49 -10.82 -14.31
CA LEU A 248 -4.07 -10.81 -13.98
C LEU A 248 -3.35 -12.02 -14.59
N ILE A 249 -3.94 -13.21 -14.55
CA ILE A 249 -3.39 -14.40 -15.23
C ILE A 249 -3.14 -14.11 -16.72
N SER A 250 -4.13 -13.53 -17.42
CA SER A 250 -3.94 -13.13 -18.82
C SER A 250 -2.80 -12.13 -19.01
N ASN A 251 -2.59 -11.21 -18.07
CA ASN A 251 -1.46 -10.28 -18.15
C ASN A 251 -0.11 -10.99 -17.91
N ILE A 252 -0.05 -11.98 -17.04
CA ILE A 252 1.16 -12.81 -16.84
C ILE A 252 1.50 -13.56 -18.15
N GLU A 253 0.52 -14.18 -18.80
CA GLU A 253 0.70 -14.86 -20.08
C GLU A 253 1.22 -13.91 -21.18
N GLU A 254 0.71 -12.68 -21.24
CA GLU A 254 1.17 -11.64 -22.17
C GLU A 254 2.65 -11.24 -21.93
N ILE A 255 3.09 -11.20 -20.65
CA ILE A 255 4.48 -10.94 -20.26
C ILE A 255 5.36 -12.11 -20.66
N SER A 256 4.96 -13.35 -20.34
CA SER A 256 5.69 -14.56 -20.65
C SER A 256 5.86 -14.77 -22.16
N ALA A 257 4.86 -14.37 -22.97
CA ALA A 257 4.97 -14.38 -24.44
C ALA A 257 6.09 -13.46 -24.97
N ARG A 258 6.54 -12.48 -24.17
CA ARG A 258 7.68 -11.59 -24.47
C ARG A 258 8.99 -12.06 -23.87
N LYS A 259 9.00 -13.26 -23.27
CA LYS A 259 10.17 -13.88 -22.63
C LYS A 259 10.73 -13.08 -21.44
N ALA A 260 9.96 -12.21 -20.85
CA ALA A 260 10.34 -11.56 -19.60
C ALA A 260 10.10 -12.53 -18.44
N PRO A 261 11.09 -12.73 -17.54
CA PRO A 261 10.93 -13.62 -16.39
C PRO A 261 9.83 -13.13 -15.45
N VAL A 262 8.97 -14.03 -15.01
CA VAL A 262 7.87 -13.70 -14.10
C VAL A 262 8.06 -14.40 -12.76
N ILE A 263 8.09 -13.59 -11.70
CA ILE A 263 8.02 -14.03 -10.31
C ILE A 263 6.62 -13.70 -9.80
N THR A 264 5.86 -14.70 -9.39
CA THR A 264 4.47 -14.47 -8.96
C THR A 264 4.29 -14.73 -7.48
N VAL A 265 3.62 -13.80 -6.80
CA VAL A 265 3.10 -14.01 -5.44
C VAL A 265 1.68 -14.54 -5.59
N ALA A 266 1.45 -15.77 -5.18
CA ALA A 266 0.18 -16.48 -5.36
C ALA A 266 -0.44 -16.90 -4.04
N GLN A 267 -1.74 -17.08 -4.03
CA GLN A 267 -2.43 -17.64 -2.88
C GLN A 267 -2.13 -19.13 -2.74
N LYS A 268 -2.08 -19.61 -1.50
CA LYS A 268 -1.79 -21.02 -1.21
C LYS A 268 -2.69 -21.97 -2.01
N GLY A 269 -2.05 -22.96 -2.63
CA GLY A 269 -2.75 -24.00 -3.40
C GLY A 269 -3.20 -23.55 -4.79
N ASP A 270 -2.68 -22.44 -5.32
CA ASP A 270 -2.95 -22.00 -6.69
C ASP A 270 -2.46 -23.04 -7.70
N GLN A 271 -3.36 -23.43 -8.64
CA GLN A 271 -3.08 -24.48 -9.63
C GLN A 271 -2.66 -23.91 -11.00
N LEU A 272 -2.84 -22.60 -11.23
CA LEU A 272 -2.53 -21.96 -12.50
C LEU A 272 -1.16 -21.28 -12.49
N VAL A 273 -0.86 -20.54 -11.45
CA VAL A 273 0.40 -19.78 -11.31
C VAL A 273 1.65 -20.67 -11.52
N PRO A 274 1.76 -21.88 -10.93
CA PRO A 274 2.93 -22.72 -11.15
C PRO A 274 3.14 -23.16 -12.62
N LYS A 275 2.13 -23.03 -13.47
CA LYS A 275 2.19 -23.42 -14.89
C LYS A 275 2.59 -22.28 -15.83
N ILE A 276 2.43 -21.03 -15.38
CA ILE A 276 2.60 -19.84 -16.23
C ILE A 276 3.69 -18.89 -15.75
N SER A 277 4.23 -19.12 -14.55
CA SER A 277 5.28 -18.28 -13.96
C SER A 277 6.59 -19.04 -13.89
N ASP A 278 7.71 -18.35 -14.08
CA ASP A 278 9.04 -18.97 -13.97
C ASP A 278 9.37 -19.30 -12.51
N HIS A 279 8.93 -18.44 -11.60
CA HIS A 279 9.10 -18.61 -10.16
C HIS A 279 7.84 -18.13 -9.44
N PHE A 280 7.55 -18.68 -8.26
CA PHE A 280 6.44 -18.19 -7.45
C PHE A 280 6.71 -18.33 -5.95
N PHE A 281 5.99 -17.53 -5.17
CA PHE A 281 5.93 -17.58 -3.72
C PHE A 281 4.50 -17.82 -3.27
N GLU A 282 4.27 -18.79 -2.41
CA GLU A 282 2.95 -19.05 -1.83
C GLU A 282 2.72 -18.20 -0.59
N LEU A 283 1.66 -17.37 -0.63
CA LEU A 283 1.13 -16.69 0.55
C LEU A 283 0.45 -17.69 1.49
N PRO A 284 0.41 -17.39 2.80
CA PRO A 284 -0.45 -18.13 3.72
C PRO A 284 -1.92 -18.02 3.27
N ASP A 285 -2.72 -19.04 3.62
CA ASP A 285 -4.16 -18.99 3.42
C ASP A 285 -4.77 -17.82 4.19
N ILE A 286 -5.37 -16.87 3.47
CA ILE A 286 -5.92 -15.62 3.98
C ILE A 286 -7.02 -15.12 3.05
N ASP A 287 -8.01 -14.42 3.59
CA ASP A 287 -9.01 -13.73 2.78
C ASP A 287 -8.30 -12.74 1.81
N PRO A 288 -8.65 -12.74 0.50
CA PRO A 288 -8.06 -11.84 -0.49
C PRO A 288 -8.04 -10.37 -0.08
N VAL A 289 -9.05 -9.90 0.61
CA VAL A 289 -9.13 -8.51 1.11
C VAL A 289 -8.06 -8.20 2.16
N LEU A 290 -7.60 -9.19 2.92
CA LEU A 290 -6.54 -9.05 3.93
C LEU A 290 -5.14 -9.42 3.40
N SER A 291 -5.06 -9.90 2.17
CA SER A 291 -3.80 -10.27 1.52
C SER A 291 -2.76 -9.14 1.42
N PRO A 292 -3.12 -7.84 1.41
CA PRO A 292 -2.14 -6.76 1.43
C PRO A 292 -1.08 -6.88 2.52
N PHE A 293 -1.40 -7.44 3.68
CA PHE A 293 -0.44 -7.58 4.78
C PHE A 293 0.65 -8.63 4.53
N PRO A 294 0.35 -9.90 4.23
CA PRO A 294 1.40 -10.87 3.91
C PRO A 294 2.11 -10.56 2.58
N VAL A 295 1.43 -9.95 1.59
CA VAL A 295 2.06 -9.47 0.35
C VAL A 295 3.10 -8.39 0.67
N ALA A 296 2.77 -7.41 1.51
CA ALA A 296 3.72 -6.37 1.91
C ALA A 296 4.94 -6.96 2.63
N ALA A 297 4.74 -7.94 3.53
CA ALA A 297 5.84 -8.63 4.20
C ALA A 297 6.77 -9.33 3.19
N PHE A 298 6.22 -10.03 2.21
CA PHE A 298 6.98 -10.64 1.13
C PHE A 298 7.78 -9.60 0.34
N LEU A 299 7.17 -8.51 -0.11
CA LEU A 299 7.82 -7.48 -0.91
C LEU A 299 8.95 -6.76 -0.14
N GLN A 300 8.76 -6.52 1.15
CA GLN A 300 9.77 -5.94 2.03
C GLN A 300 10.97 -6.89 2.20
N LEU A 301 10.72 -8.18 2.45
CA LEU A 301 11.77 -9.17 2.57
C LEU A 301 12.52 -9.40 1.25
N LEU A 302 11.81 -9.46 0.12
CA LEU A 302 12.41 -9.59 -1.20
C LEU A 302 13.37 -8.43 -1.46
N SER A 303 12.92 -7.20 -1.24
CA SER A 303 13.75 -6.00 -1.40
C SER A 303 14.95 -6.01 -0.44
N TYR A 304 14.74 -6.41 0.81
CA TYR A 304 15.80 -6.56 1.82
C TYR A 304 16.89 -7.54 1.36
N TYR A 305 16.50 -8.74 0.92
CA TYR A 305 17.49 -9.75 0.50
C TYR A 305 18.19 -9.38 -0.81
N VAL A 306 17.53 -8.70 -1.74
CA VAL A 306 18.19 -8.16 -2.94
C VAL A 306 19.23 -7.09 -2.55
N ALA A 307 18.89 -6.17 -1.66
CA ALA A 307 19.80 -5.15 -1.16
C ALA A 307 21.00 -5.76 -0.40
N HIS A 308 20.73 -6.76 0.43
CA HIS A 308 21.75 -7.50 1.17
C HIS A 308 22.74 -8.19 0.23
N GLU A 309 22.27 -8.89 -0.80
CA GLU A 309 23.10 -9.56 -1.80
C GLU A 309 23.95 -8.57 -2.61
N LEU A 310 23.42 -7.38 -2.87
CA LEU A 310 24.14 -6.30 -3.56
C LEU A 310 25.11 -5.55 -2.63
N GLY A 311 25.07 -5.79 -1.32
CA GLY A 311 25.92 -5.11 -0.34
C GLY A 311 25.59 -3.62 -0.19
N THR A 312 24.35 -3.21 -0.44
CA THR A 312 23.92 -1.81 -0.33
C THR A 312 23.52 -1.45 1.10
N GLU A 313 23.57 -0.16 1.43
CA GLU A 313 23.12 0.37 2.73
C GLU A 313 21.58 0.28 2.85
N ILE A 314 21.09 -0.60 3.71
CA ILE A 314 19.66 -0.90 3.84
C ILE A 314 18.94 0.12 4.74
N ASP A 315 19.53 0.41 5.91
CA ASP A 315 18.89 1.31 6.88
C ASP A 315 19.04 2.79 6.54
N LYS A 316 20.15 3.16 5.89
CA LYS A 316 20.48 4.54 5.52
C LYS A 316 20.88 4.62 4.04
N PRO A 317 19.93 4.35 3.13
CA PRO A 317 20.22 4.40 1.71
C PRO A 317 20.67 5.81 1.29
N ARG A 318 21.55 5.86 0.27
CA ARG A 318 22.10 7.13 -0.22
C ARG A 318 20.99 8.08 -0.68
N ASN A 319 21.24 9.39 -0.50
CA ASN A 319 20.38 10.47 -0.98
C ASN A 319 18.96 10.51 -0.39
N LEU A 320 18.65 9.71 0.63
CA LEU A 320 17.35 9.69 1.30
C LEU A 320 17.48 10.07 2.77
N ALA A 321 16.43 10.67 3.30
CA ALA A 321 16.28 11.01 4.71
C ALA A 321 15.02 10.37 5.30
N LYS A 322 15.06 10.01 6.60
CA LYS A 322 13.92 9.38 7.28
C LYS A 322 12.69 10.28 7.34
N SER A 323 12.86 11.58 7.44
CA SER A 323 11.78 12.56 7.48
C SER A 323 12.17 13.75 6.59
N VAL A 324 11.22 14.16 5.73
CA VAL A 324 11.34 15.35 4.87
C VAL A 324 10.63 16.50 5.57
N THR A 325 11.39 17.36 6.23
CA THR A 325 10.90 18.47 7.06
C THR A 325 10.95 19.83 6.36
N VAL A 326 11.42 19.85 5.13
CA VAL A 326 11.52 21.02 4.24
C VAL A 326 10.74 20.72 2.95
N GLU A 327 10.17 21.79 2.35
CA GLU A 327 9.55 21.75 1.03
C GLU A 327 10.57 21.93 -0.09
#